data_c5ce74f0d0c17d8ac737bf6ff4a7a6ac
#
_entry.id   c5ce74f0d0c17d8ac737bf6ff4a7a6ac
#
_cell.length_a   1.000
_cell.length_b   1.000
_cell.length_c   1.000
_cell.angle_alpha   90.00
_cell.angle_beta   90.00
_cell.angle_gamma   90.00
#
_symmetry.space_group_name_H-M   'P 1'
#
loop_
_entity.id
_entity.type
_entity.pdbx_description
1 polymer ?
#
loop_
_entity_poly.entity_id
_entity_poly.type
_entity_poly.pdbx_seq_one_letter_code
_entity_poly.pdbx_strand_id
1 'polypeptide(L)'
;MMKKLPILLLLLAACWSPAAAREPQSRTVQPQTEIITADSTYELIEQLRNMPNIEVGKGITFRPKNNWFELTMRFRMQNLLSLSFDDDFTLTKTDARVKRLRLRFDGYIYSPKLVYSVQLGFTGYDTEVLPNGNMNIVRDAIVYYVPSAKWNIGFGQTKIKANRARINSSSALQFVDRSIVNSEFNLDRDFGFFGEYNLDRKSGFDLSAKGSVTLGEGRNWGSSSNGGMAYTGRLELYPLGRFSAKGDLLEGDFDFEERPRILIAGAYSYNHKASRLKGQRDGIMPDDATRDIGSYFADFILKYRGFAFYTDYMGRTCDEPLFDSDRNAFVYSGQGLNIQASYLFQNKWEVALRNSTLFPEEKVQPLAGYRNWNQTTLGVTRYIIGHSLKVQADMSYNTRSRSADPNYNRWEIRFQLELGL
;
A
#
# COMPACT_ATOMS: atom_id res chain seq x y z
N MET A 1 -26.44 -30.81 11.84
CA MET A 1 -25.53 -30.21 10.86
C MET A 1 -24.42 -29.39 11.56
N MET A 2 -23.62 -30.03 12.39
CA MET A 2 -22.50 -29.34 13.10
C MET A 2 -21.30 -30.31 13.18
N LYS A 3 -20.58 -30.49 12.06
CA LYS A 3 -19.35 -31.34 12.06
C LYS A 3 -18.17 -30.84 11.23
N LYS A 4 -18.10 -29.53 10.83
CA LYS A 4 -17.00 -29.03 10.00
C LYS A 4 -16.20 -27.88 10.62
N LEU A 5 -16.20 -27.68 11.94
CA LEU A 5 -15.49 -26.56 12.60
C LEU A 5 -14.06 -26.83 13.11
N PRO A 6 -13.44 -28.03 13.04
CA PRO A 6 -12.16 -28.24 13.71
C PRO A 6 -10.91 -27.78 12.94
N ILE A 7 -10.98 -27.50 11.63
CA ILE A 7 -9.76 -27.20 10.84
C ILE A 7 -9.29 -25.75 11.05
N LEU A 8 -10.18 -24.81 11.26
CA LEU A 8 -9.83 -23.41 11.47
C LEU A 8 -9.16 -23.15 12.83
N LEU A 9 -9.56 -23.92 13.86
CA LEU A 9 -8.97 -23.84 15.19
C LEU A 9 -7.56 -24.46 15.25
N LEU A 10 -7.25 -25.43 14.42
CA LEU A 10 -5.93 -26.06 14.34
C LEU A 10 -4.86 -25.14 13.75
N LEU A 11 -5.20 -24.28 12.80
CA LEU A 11 -4.27 -23.29 12.23
C LEU A 11 -3.95 -22.16 13.22
N LEU A 12 -4.88 -21.80 14.09
CA LEU A 12 -4.65 -20.81 15.16
C LEU A 12 -3.90 -21.41 16.36
N ALA A 13 -4.07 -22.70 16.64
CA ALA A 13 -3.37 -23.40 17.72
C ALA A 13 -1.90 -23.70 17.39
N ALA A 14 -1.54 -23.88 16.14
CA ALA A 14 -0.14 -24.07 15.72
C ALA A 14 0.77 -22.86 15.97
N CYS A 15 0.19 -21.67 16.13
CA CYS A 15 0.94 -20.45 16.46
C CYS A 15 1.12 -20.25 17.99
N TRP A 16 0.63 -21.16 18.82
CA TRP A 16 0.60 -20.96 20.28
C TRP A 16 1.50 -21.90 21.09
N SER A 17 2.26 -22.79 20.46
CA SER A 17 3.30 -23.55 21.15
C SER A 17 4.50 -22.66 21.41
N PRO A 18 4.93 -22.45 22.64
CA PRO A 18 6.22 -21.82 22.89
C PRO A 18 7.28 -22.76 22.33
N ALA A 19 8.03 -22.31 21.33
CA ALA A 19 9.20 -23.02 20.86
C ALA A 19 10.13 -23.18 22.07
N ALA A 20 10.25 -24.39 22.59
CA ALA A 20 11.27 -24.72 23.55
C ALA A 20 12.62 -24.44 22.89
N ALA A 21 13.26 -23.38 23.32
CA ALA A 21 14.61 -23.07 22.91
C ALA A 21 15.48 -24.26 23.32
N ARG A 22 15.94 -25.05 22.34
CA ARG A 22 17.04 -25.97 22.57
C ARG A 22 18.25 -25.12 22.86
N GLU A 23 18.75 -25.21 24.09
CA GLU A 23 20.06 -24.65 24.42
C GLU A 23 21.12 -25.19 23.44
N PRO A 24 21.91 -24.31 22.84
CA PRO A 24 23.02 -24.75 22.02
C PRO A 24 24.04 -25.44 22.92
N GLN A 25 24.33 -26.71 22.62
CA GLN A 25 25.44 -27.41 23.26
C GLN A 25 26.72 -26.57 23.09
N SER A 26 27.27 -26.10 24.22
CA SER A 26 28.50 -25.36 24.26
C SER A 26 29.67 -26.30 23.83
N ARG A 27 30.08 -26.14 22.59
CA ARG A 27 31.43 -26.55 22.23
C ARG A 27 32.38 -25.58 22.92
N THR A 28 33.08 -26.03 23.93
CA THR A 28 34.23 -25.34 24.51
C THR A 28 35.31 -25.21 23.44
N VAL A 29 35.29 -24.10 22.73
CA VAL A 29 36.42 -23.63 21.94
C VAL A 29 37.34 -22.95 22.95
N GLN A 30 38.54 -23.52 23.17
CA GLN A 30 39.58 -22.86 23.97
C GLN A 30 39.91 -21.54 23.28
N PRO A 31 39.92 -20.40 24.00
CA PRO A 31 40.30 -19.14 23.38
C PRO A 31 41.80 -19.19 23.05
N GLN A 32 42.11 -19.24 21.77
CA GLN A 32 43.44 -18.82 21.30
C GLN A 32 43.48 -17.30 21.51
N THR A 33 44.26 -16.88 22.48
CA THR A 33 44.58 -15.47 22.70
C THR A 33 45.48 -15.01 21.58
N GLU A 34 44.91 -14.62 20.45
CA GLU A 34 45.62 -13.84 19.46
C GLU A 34 45.98 -12.49 20.08
N ILE A 35 47.27 -12.18 20.09
CA ILE A 35 47.78 -10.87 20.50
C ILE A 35 47.30 -9.88 19.43
N ILE A 36 46.22 -9.18 19.73
CA ILE A 36 45.67 -8.10 18.87
C ILE A 36 46.69 -6.96 18.91
N THR A 37 47.49 -6.79 17.85
CA THR A 37 48.36 -5.63 17.70
C THR A 37 47.55 -4.38 17.44
N ALA A 38 48.07 -3.18 17.78
CA ALA A 38 47.38 -1.91 17.56
C ALA A 38 46.98 -1.74 16.08
N ASP A 39 47.77 -2.21 15.15
CA ASP A 39 47.48 -2.17 13.71
C ASP A 39 46.29 -3.06 13.36
N SER A 40 46.19 -4.28 13.91
CA SER A 40 45.04 -5.16 13.66
C SER A 40 43.75 -4.60 14.27
N THR A 41 43.87 -3.86 15.37
CA THR A 41 42.69 -3.14 15.98
C THR A 41 42.24 -1.99 15.06
N TYR A 42 43.18 -1.25 14.48
CA TYR A 42 42.86 -0.18 13.51
C TYR A 42 42.21 -0.72 12.23
N GLU A 43 42.74 -1.80 11.67
CA GLU A 43 42.17 -2.47 10.52
C GLU A 43 40.76 -3.03 10.81
N LEU A 44 40.56 -3.65 11.95
CA LEU A 44 39.26 -4.15 12.38
C LEU A 44 38.22 -3.00 12.56
N ILE A 45 38.63 -1.91 13.22
CA ILE A 45 37.79 -0.71 13.38
C ILE A 45 37.47 -0.11 12.01
N GLU A 46 38.41 -0.10 11.07
CA GLU A 46 38.20 0.39 9.72
C GLU A 46 37.25 -0.51 8.90
N GLN A 47 37.38 -1.82 9.04
CA GLN A 47 36.45 -2.81 8.46
C GLN A 47 35.05 -2.66 9.05
N LEU A 48 34.90 -2.53 10.37
CA LEU A 48 33.62 -2.33 11.04
C LEU A 48 32.95 -1.00 10.63
N ARG A 49 33.73 0.06 10.42
CA ARG A 49 33.23 1.37 9.92
C ARG A 49 32.73 1.32 8.48
N ASN A 50 33.22 0.37 7.69
CA ASN A 50 32.81 0.19 6.29
C ASN A 50 31.71 -0.87 6.13
N MET A 51 31.33 -1.56 7.21
CA MET A 51 30.23 -2.54 7.16
C MET A 51 28.90 -1.83 6.96
N PRO A 52 28.02 -2.38 6.12
CA PRO A 52 26.67 -1.88 5.99
C PRO A 52 25.92 -2.00 7.33
N ASN A 53 25.15 -0.98 7.67
CA ASN A 53 24.25 -1.06 8.82
C ASN A 53 23.04 -1.90 8.44
N ILE A 54 22.82 -3.03 9.12
CA ILE A 54 21.70 -3.94 8.90
C ILE A 54 20.73 -3.79 10.07
N GLU A 55 19.52 -3.32 9.78
CA GLU A 55 18.48 -3.16 10.78
C GLU A 55 17.16 -3.74 10.27
N VAL A 56 16.60 -4.71 11.00
CA VAL A 56 15.35 -5.36 10.62
C VAL A 56 14.24 -4.32 10.49
N GLY A 57 13.60 -4.28 9.32
CA GLY A 57 12.54 -3.33 8.99
C GLY A 57 13.02 -1.98 8.46
N LYS A 58 14.31 -1.67 8.57
CA LYS A 58 14.90 -0.48 7.96
C LYS A 58 15.78 -0.82 6.75
N GLY A 59 16.22 -2.08 6.64
CA GLY A 59 17.00 -2.60 5.52
C GLY A 59 18.51 -2.59 5.76
N ILE A 60 19.25 -2.67 4.66
CA ILE A 60 20.70 -2.65 4.62
C ILE A 60 21.14 -1.28 4.11
N THR A 61 21.74 -0.47 4.97
CA THR A 61 22.18 0.88 4.61
C THR A 61 23.69 0.91 4.47
N PHE A 62 24.14 1.37 3.31
CA PHE A 62 25.51 1.66 2.99
C PHE A 62 25.72 3.16 2.85
N ARG A 63 26.70 3.71 3.62
CA ARG A 63 27.09 5.12 3.58
C ARG A 63 28.60 5.23 3.63
N PRO A 64 29.27 5.71 2.57
CA PRO A 64 30.72 5.89 2.56
C PRO A 64 31.17 7.03 3.51
N LYS A 65 32.43 7.02 3.92
CA LYS A 65 33.01 7.99 4.88
C LYS A 65 32.84 9.46 4.46
N ASN A 66 32.84 9.74 3.17
CA ASN A 66 32.71 11.10 2.64
C ASN A 66 31.27 11.60 2.55
N ASN A 67 30.26 10.78 2.96
CA ASN A 67 28.83 11.11 2.92
C ASN A 67 28.33 11.60 1.54
N TRP A 68 28.98 11.19 0.47
CA TRP A 68 28.69 11.59 -0.89
C TRP A 68 27.43 10.94 -1.44
N PHE A 69 27.12 9.75 -0.96
CA PHE A 69 25.85 9.07 -1.23
C PHE A 69 25.43 8.21 -0.05
N GLU A 70 24.18 7.83 -0.07
CA GLU A 70 23.62 6.79 0.78
C GLU A 70 22.80 5.84 -0.09
N LEU A 71 22.92 4.56 0.18
CA LEU A 71 22.10 3.53 -0.42
C LEU A 71 21.50 2.68 0.69
N THR A 72 20.17 2.67 0.79
CA THR A 72 19.41 1.74 1.64
C THR A 72 18.66 0.75 0.76
N MET A 73 18.97 -0.52 0.90
CA MET A 73 18.28 -1.61 0.23
C MET A 73 17.27 -2.26 1.18
N ARG A 74 16.05 -2.44 0.71
CA ARG A 74 14.96 -3.11 1.44
C ARG A 74 14.35 -4.20 0.60
N PHE A 75 14.07 -5.33 1.24
CA PHE A 75 13.39 -6.47 0.66
C PHE A 75 12.04 -6.67 1.32
N ARG A 76 11.06 -7.16 0.57
CA ARG A 76 9.77 -7.53 1.13
C ARG A 76 9.11 -8.66 0.35
N MET A 77 8.55 -9.61 1.10
CA MET A 77 7.79 -10.74 0.59
C MET A 77 6.44 -10.84 1.32
N GLN A 78 5.38 -11.14 0.58
CA GLN A 78 4.05 -11.45 1.11
C GLN A 78 3.55 -12.76 0.47
N ASN A 79 3.31 -13.78 1.28
CA ASN A 79 2.73 -15.05 0.88
C ASN A 79 1.25 -15.08 1.30
N LEU A 80 0.37 -15.43 0.37
CA LEU A 80 -1.08 -15.43 0.54
C LEU A 80 -1.66 -16.80 0.27
N LEU A 81 -2.54 -17.22 1.18
CA LEU A 81 -3.54 -18.27 0.98
C LEU A 81 -4.93 -17.62 1.05
N SER A 82 -5.78 -17.87 0.05
CA SER A 82 -7.17 -17.41 0.01
C SER A 82 -8.11 -18.55 -0.30
N LEU A 83 -9.17 -18.68 0.47
CA LEU A 83 -10.25 -19.66 0.33
C LEU A 83 -11.55 -18.91 0.08
N SER A 84 -12.22 -19.20 -1.02
CA SER A 84 -13.52 -18.63 -1.35
C SER A 84 -14.62 -19.68 -1.17
N PHE A 85 -15.72 -19.26 -0.57
CA PHE A 85 -16.89 -20.10 -0.32
C PHE A 85 -18.12 -19.40 -0.90
N ASP A 86 -19.11 -20.19 -1.31
CA ASP A 86 -20.43 -19.67 -1.65
C ASP A 86 -21.23 -19.26 -0.39
N ASP A 87 -22.50 -18.89 -0.57
CA ASP A 87 -23.35 -18.43 0.53
C ASP A 87 -23.67 -19.56 1.53
N ASP A 88 -23.72 -20.81 1.05
CA ASP A 88 -23.89 -22.03 1.87
C ASP A 88 -22.60 -22.51 2.55
N PHE A 89 -21.54 -21.72 2.48
CA PHE A 89 -20.22 -22.03 3.02
C PHE A 89 -19.56 -23.27 2.40
N THR A 90 -19.85 -23.56 1.12
CA THR A 90 -19.16 -24.57 0.33
C THR A 90 -17.91 -23.99 -0.32
N LEU A 91 -16.75 -24.66 -0.19
CA LEU A 91 -15.50 -24.22 -0.78
C LEU A 91 -15.59 -24.24 -2.32
N THR A 92 -15.48 -23.06 -2.95
CA THR A 92 -15.57 -22.89 -4.40
C THR A 92 -14.20 -22.66 -5.05
N LYS A 93 -13.24 -22.04 -4.31
CA LYS A 93 -11.91 -21.74 -4.85
C LYS A 93 -10.86 -21.73 -3.76
N THR A 94 -9.68 -22.25 -4.09
CA THR A 94 -8.44 -22.09 -3.31
C THR A 94 -7.40 -21.40 -4.17
N ASP A 95 -6.73 -20.37 -3.61
CA ASP A 95 -5.66 -19.62 -4.27
C ASP A 95 -4.48 -19.49 -3.30
N ALA A 96 -3.29 -19.93 -3.71
CA ALA A 96 -2.07 -19.82 -2.93
C ALA A 96 -0.96 -19.21 -3.81
N ARG A 97 -0.33 -18.10 -3.36
CA ARG A 97 0.64 -17.40 -4.18
C ARG A 97 1.59 -16.50 -3.38
N VAL A 98 2.75 -16.23 -3.97
CA VAL A 98 3.57 -15.09 -3.59
C VAL A 98 2.90 -13.83 -4.11
N LYS A 99 2.16 -13.12 -3.23
CA LYS A 99 1.37 -11.95 -3.62
C LYS A 99 2.26 -10.77 -3.98
N ARG A 100 3.34 -10.54 -3.21
CA ARG A 100 4.31 -9.48 -3.47
C ARG A 100 5.71 -9.95 -3.16
N LEU A 101 6.62 -9.65 -4.06
CA LEU A 101 8.06 -9.79 -3.88
C LEU A 101 8.70 -8.52 -4.42
N ARG A 102 9.34 -7.73 -3.54
CA ARG A 102 9.83 -6.39 -3.91
C ARG A 102 11.22 -6.13 -3.40
N LEU A 103 12.00 -5.43 -4.22
CA LEU A 103 13.22 -4.75 -3.82
C LEU A 103 13.02 -3.24 -3.91
N ARG A 104 13.58 -2.53 -2.96
CA ARG A 104 13.55 -1.08 -2.94
C ARG A 104 14.91 -0.53 -2.57
N PHE A 105 15.32 0.47 -3.32
CA PHE A 105 16.56 1.22 -3.15
C PHE A 105 16.20 2.67 -2.91
N ASP A 106 16.59 3.19 -1.76
CA ASP A 106 16.40 4.60 -1.39
C ASP A 106 17.73 5.18 -0.95
N GLY A 107 17.88 6.48 -1.06
CA GLY A 107 19.05 7.17 -0.58
C GLY A 107 19.19 8.56 -1.15
N TYR A 108 20.38 9.09 -1.07
CA TYR A 108 20.73 10.36 -1.70
C TYR A 108 22.03 10.22 -2.48
N ILE A 109 22.27 11.13 -3.41
CA ILE A 109 23.51 11.24 -4.17
C ILE A 109 23.98 12.68 -4.19
N TYR A 110 25.28 12.91 -4.08
CA TYR A 110 25.93 14.21 -4.05
C TYR A 110 25.57 15.06 -2.82
N SER A 111 24.29 15.15 -2.44
CA SER A 111 23.79 15.91 -1.31
C SER A 111 22.57 15.24 -0.69
N PRO A 112 22.38 15.25 0.64
CA PRO A 112 21.15 14.78 1.29
C PRO A 112 19.87 15.49 0.81
N LYS A 113 20.00 16.57 0.06
CA LYS A 113 18.88 17.27 -0.59
C LYS A 113 18.45 16.63 -1.90
N LEU A 114 19.29 15.78 -2.53
CA LEU A 114 18.99 15.10 -3.77
C LEU A 114 18.74 13.60 -3.48
N VAL A 115 17.49 13.27 -3.21
CA VAL A 115 17.04 11.96 -2.76
C VAL A 115 16.49 11.16 -3.95
N TYR A 116 16.79 9.86 -4.01
CA TYR A 116 16.22 8.98 -5.04
C TYR A 116 15.46 7.83 -4.39
N SER A 117 14.52 7.27 -5.15
CA SER A 117 13.81 6.05 -4.79
C SER A 117 13.55 5.21 -6.03
N VAL A 118 13.99 3.95 -6.00
CA VAL A 118 13.72 2.94 -7.02
C VAL A 118 13.06 1.75 -6.35
N GLN A 119 11.91 1.30 -6.87
CA GLN A 119 11.24 0.11 -6.39
C GLN A 119 10.95 -0.84 -7.55
N LEU A 120 11.34 -2.09 -7.37
CA LEU A 120 11.09 -3.19 -8.30
C LEU A 120 10.08 -4.17 -7.70
N GLY A 121 9.23 -4.76 -8.54
CA GLY A 121 8.29 -5.82 -8.19
C GLY A 121 8.44 -7.00 -9.11
N PHE A 122 8.38 -8.22 -8.56
CA PHE A 122 8.72 -9.45 -9.29
C PHE A 122 7.55 -10.44 -9.41
N THR A 123 6.35 -10.07 -8.95
CA THR A 123 5.18 -10.93 -9.05
C THR A 123 4.18 -10.38 -10.07
N GLY A 124 3.38 -11.24 -10.69
CA GLY A 124 2.33 -10.81 -11.62
C GLY A 124 1.30 -9.84 -11.02
N TYR A 125 1.18 -9.79 -9.69
CA TYR A 125 0.37 -8.79 -8.99
C TYR A 125 1.00 -7.38 -8.98
N ASP A 126 2.32 -7.32 -9.09
CA ASP A 126 3.09 -6.08 -9.01
C ASP A 126 3.62 -5.59 -10.37
N THR A 127 3.70 -6.50 -11.35
CA THR A 127 4.17 -6.20 -12.71
C THR A 127 3.02 -5.77 -13.60
N GLU A 128 3.37 -5.15 -14.69
CA GLU A 128 2.46 -4.81 -15.78
C GLU A 128 3.00 -5.42 -17.06
N VAL A 129 2.15 -6.07 -17.83
CA VAL A 129 2.52 -6.61 -19.15
C VAL A 129 2.41 -5.47 -20.15
N LEU A 130 3.52 -5.16 -20.82
CA LEU A 130 3.56 -4.17 -21.89
C LEU A 130 2.89 -4.72 -23.16
N PRO A 131 2.51 -3.86 -24.12
CA PRO A 131 1.90 -4.30 -25.38
C PRO A 131 2.73 -5.32 -26.19
N ASN A 132 4.06 -5.32 -26.00
CA ASN A 132 4.97 -6.29 -26.63
C ASN A 132 5.09 -7.62 -25.87
N GLY A 133 4.28 -7.84 -24.82
CA GLY A 133 4.31 -9.05 -23.99
C GLY A 133 5.40 -9.07 -22.91
N ASN A 134 6.29 -8.10 -22.87
CA ASN A 134 7.32 -8.01 -21.84
C ASN A 134 6.75 -7.54 -20.50
N MET A 135 7.29 -8.07 -19.39
CA MET A 135 6.91 -7.66 -18.05
C MET A 135 7.77 -6.47 -17.60
N ASN A 136 7.13 -5.34 -17.26
CA ASN A 136 7.82 -4.23 -16.65
C ASN A 136 7.78 -4.34 -15.12
N ILE A 137 8.94 -4.53 -14.52
CA ILE A 137 9.12 -4.70 -13.07
C ILE A 137 9.28 -3.37 -12.32
N VAL A 138 9.50 -2.26 -13.02
CA VAL A 138 9.72 -0.95 -12.41
C VAL A 138 8.41 -0.42 -11.83
N ARG A 139 8.40 -0.18 -10.52
CA ARG A 139 7.25 0.42 -9.82
C ARG A 139 7.46 1.90 -9.54
N ASP A 140 8.57 2.24 -8.90
CA ASP A 140 8.98 3.61 -8.64
C ASP A 140 10.39 3.83 -9.22
N ALA A 141 10.61 4.97 -9.87
CA ALA A 141 11.90 5.46 -10.34
C ALA A 141 11.82 6.98 -10.34
N ILE A 142 12.24 7.61 -9.24
CA ILE A 142 12.04 9.05 -9.01
C ILE A 142 13.23 9.65 -8.29
N VAL A 143 13.52 10.89 -8.65
CA VAL A 143 14.47 11.76 -7.94
C VAL A 143 13.71 12.92 -7.32
N TYR A 144 14.04 13.25 -6.07
CA TYR A 144 13.47 14.37 -5.33
C TYR A 144 14.54 15.38 -4.98
N TYR A 145 14.20 16.64 -5.13
CA TYR A 145 14.93 17.74 -4.53
C TYR A 145 14.22 18.22 -3.27
N VAL A 146 14.89 18.11 -2.13
CA VAL A 146 14.37 18.43 -0.78
C VAL A 146 15.19 19.59 -0.20
N PRO A 147 14.92 20.84 -0.62
CA PRO A 147 15.69 22.00 -0.16
C PRO A 147 15.56 22.26 1.34
N SER A 148 14.43 21.86 1.93
CA SER A 148 14.13 22.01 3.37
C SER A 148 13.11 20.96 3.82
N ALA A 149 12.88 20.85 5.13
CA ALA A 149 11.83 20.00 5.69
C ALA A 149 10.42 20.32 5.16
N LYS A 150 10.19 21.54 4.66
CA LYS A 150 8.89 21.98 4.16
C LYS A 150 8.61 21.61 2.72
N TRP A 151 9.63 21.49 1.88
CA TRP A 151 9.47 21.31 0.44
C TRP A 151 10.08 20.01 -0.04
N ASN A 152 9.32 19.31 -0.90
CA ASN A 152 9.78 18.14 -1.63
C ASN A 152 9.28 18.26 -3.08
N ILE A 153 10.20 18.28 -4.04
CA ILE A 153 9.92 18.42 -5.47
C ILE A 153 10.50 17.19 -6.17
N GLY A 154 9.66 16.43 -6.86
CA GLY A 154 10.05 15.17 -7.50
C GLY A 154 9.84 15.18 -9.00
N PHE A 155 10.69 14.44 -9.72
CA PHE A 155 10.54 14.14 -11.14
C PHE A 155 10.84 12.67 -11.39
N GLY A 156 9.94 11.99 -12.12
CA GLY A 156 10.03 10.58 -12.44
C GLY A 156 8.71 9.85 -12.23
N GLN A 157 8.76 8.53 -12.04
CA GLN A 157 7.60 7.68 -11.83
C GLN A 157 7.43 7.33 -10.35
N THR A 158 6.27 7.64 -9.78
CA THR A 158 5.93 7.25 -8.41
C THR A 158 4.41 7.27 -8.18
N LYS A 159 3.99 6.96 -6.95
CA LYS A 159 2.59 7.02 -6.54
C LYS A 159 2.03 8.45 -6.63
N ILE A 160 0.88 8.59 -7.26
CA ILE A 160 0.07 9.80 -7.14
C ILE A 160 -0.47 9.88 -5.71
N LYS A 161 -0.23 11.01 -5.04
CA LYS A 161 -0.62 11.20 -3.64
C LYS A 161 -2.04 11.75 -3.51
N ALA A 162 -3.03 11.11 -4.15
CA ALA A 162 -4.43 11.48 -4.10
C ALA A 162 -5.18 10.76 -2.98
N ASN A 163 -5.21 9.43 -3.00
CA ASN A 163 -5.98 8.63 -2.06
C ASN A 163 -5.12 8.00 -0.96
N ARG A 164 -5.57 8.10 0.28
CA ARG A 164 -4.87 7.66 1.49
C ARG A 164 -4.49 6.19 1.43
N ALA A 165 -5.41 5.33 1.02
CA ALA A 165 -5.17 3.89 0.91
C ALA A 165 -3.97 3.52 0.00
N ARG A 166 -3.60 4.38 -0.97
CA ARG A 166 -2.40 4.19 -1.82
C ARG A 166 -1.18 4.92 -1.30
N ILE A 167 -1.35 6.10 -0.64
CA ILE A 167 -0.26 6.78 0.07
C ILE A 167 0.35 5.82 1.07
N ASN A 168 -0.46 5.14 1.87
CA ASN A 168 -0.02 4.12 2.80
C ASN A 168 0.68 2.96 2.08
N SER A 169 1.74 2.45 2.69
CA SER A 169 2.42 1.25 2.18
C SER A 169 1.49 0.04 2.27
N SER A 170 1.61 -0.91 1.32
CA SER A 170 0.93 -2.19 1.46
C SER A 170 1.47 -3.08 2.59
N SER A 171 2.60 -2.71 3.23
CA SER A 171 3.06 -3.32 4.48
C SER A 171 2.35 -2.75 5.71
N ALA A 172 1.78 -1.55 5.60
CA ALA A 172 1.13 -0.87 6.72
C ALA A 172 -0.36 -1.20 6.88
N LEU A 173 -0.87 -2.14 6.09
CA LEU A 173 -2.28 -2.55 6.12
C LEU A 173 -2.59 -3.39 7.36
N GLN A 174 -3.79 -3.18 7.91
CA GLN A 174 -4.39 -3.98 8.98
C GLN A 174 -5.01 -5.28 8.44
N PHE A 175 -5.50 -5.26 7.21
CA PHE A 175 -6.08 -6.39 6.51
C PHE A 175 -5.10 -6.96 5.49
N VAL A 176 -5.39 -8.16 5.02
CA VAL A 176 -4.61 -8.80 3.95
C VAL A 176 -4.57 -7.94 2.68
N ASP A 177 -5.65 -7.20 2.40
CA ASP A 177 -5.71 -6.27 1.26
C ASP A 177 -6.48 -4.99 1.57
N ARG A 178 -6.36 -4.03 0.65
CA ARG A 178 -7.13 -2.79 0.66
C ARG A 178 -8.62 -3.05 0.41
N SER A 179 -9.45 -2.04 0.68
CA SER A 179 -10.89 -2.07 0.43
C SER A 179 -11.23 -2.27 -1.05
N ILE A 180 -12.42 -2.79 -1.34
CA ILE A 180 -12.98 -2.86 -2.70
C ILE A 180 -13.12 -1.45 -3.30
N VAL A 181 -13.39 -0.42 -2.49
CA VAL A 181 -13.45 0.98 -2.91
C VAL A 181 -12.11 1.43 -3.49
N ASN A 182 -11.01 1.13 -2.78
CA ASN A 182 -9.68 1.42 -3.32
C ASN A 182 -9.38 0.58 -4.57
N SER A 183 -9.88 -0.65 -4.70
CA SER A 183 -9.61 -1.45 -5.89
C SER A 183 -10.20 -0.84 -7.16
N GLU A 184 -11.36 -0.19 -7.07
CA GLU A 184 -12.03 0.43 -8.20
C GLU A 184 -11.57 1.87 -8.48
N PHE A 185 -11.49 2.73 -7.47
CA PHE A 185 -11.35 4.17 -7.65
C PHE A 185 -9.93 4.72 -7.43
N ASN A 186 -8.96 3.89 -7.01
CA ASN A 186 -7.64 4.43 -6.71
C ASN A 186 -6.92 4.97 -7.94
N LEU A 187 -6.09 6.00 -7.71
CA LEU A 187 -4.98 6.37 -8.58
C LEU A 187 -3.72 5.64 -8.08
N ASP A 188 -2.95 5.03 -8.98
CA ASP A 188 -1.76 4.29 -8.58
C ASP A 188 -0.50 5.12 -8.77
N ARG A 189 0.19 4.89 -9.84
CA ARG A 189 1.48 5.51 -10.18
C ARG A 189 1.40 6.13 -11.55
N ASP A 190 2.19 7.17 -11.73
CA ASP A 190 2.33 7.82 -13.02
C ASP A 190 3.71 8.49 -13.12
N PHE A 191 4.09 8.91 -14.31
CA PHE A 191 5.32 9.62 -14.58
C PHE A 191 5.05 11.11 -14.72
N GLY A 192 5.85 11.95 -14.06
CA GLY A 192 5.73 13.41 -14.18
C GLY A 192 6.42 14.18 -13.07
N PHE A 193 5.90 15.36 -12.76
CA PHE A 193 6.34 16.24 -11.70
C PHE A 193 5.45 16.11 -10.47
N PHE A 194 6.07 16.13 -9.29
CA PHE A 194 5.42 16.02 -8.00
C PHE A 194 5.91 17.13 -7.08
N GLY A 195 5.01 17.72 -6.32
CA GLY A 195 5.33 18.74 -5.33
C GLY A 195 4.63 18.45 -4.01
N GLU A 196 5.33 18.68 -2.89
CA GLU A 196 4.76 18.62 -1.54
C GLU A 196 5.24 19.82 -0.74
N TYR A 197 4.30 20.43 -0.05
CA TYR A 197 4.55 21.45 0.97
C TYR A 197 4.02 20.98 2.31
N ASN A 198 4.85 21.08 3.35
CA ASN A 198 4.49 20.80 4.73
C ASN A 198 4.67 22.07 5.54
N LEU A 199 3.67 22.48 6.29
CA LEU A 199 3.79 23.64 7.17
C LEU A 199 4.82 23.37 8.29
N ASP A 200 4.88 22.09 8.75
CA ASP A 200 5.89 21.56 9.67
C ASP A 200 5.95 22.32 10.99
N ARG A 201 4.81 22.43 11.64
CA ARG A 201 4.71 23.00 12.99
C ARG A 201 5.03 21.94 14.04
N LYS A 202 5.78 22.32 15.07
CA LYS A 202 6.14 21.39 16.16
C LYS A 202 4.95 21.03 17.06
N SER A 203 3.92 21.85 17.11
CA SER A 203 2.73 21.62 17.96
C SER A 203 1.50 22.34 17.42
N GLY A 204 0.33 21.87 17.76
CA GLY A 204 -0.95 22.43 17.35
C GLY A 204 -1.32 22.08 15.91
N PHE A 205 -2.11 22.95 15.28
CA PHE A 205 -2.57 22.76 13.91
C PHE A 205 -1.41 22.68 12.91
N ASP A 206 -1.45 21.70 12.02
CA ASP A 206 -0.49 21.56 10.93
C ASP A 206 -1.20 21.23 9.61
N LEU A 207 -0.50 21.37 8.48
CA LEU A 207 -1.04 21.26 7.14
C LEU A 207 0.01 20.69 6.18
N SER A 208 -0.44 19.86 5.22
CA SER A 208 0.32 19.50 4.03
C SER A 208 -0.51 19.75 2.77
N ALA A 209 0.14 20.27 1.73
CA ALA A 209 -0.40 20.34 0.38
C ALA A 209 0.46 19.51 -0.56
N LYS A 210 -0.16 18.74 -1.45
CA LYS A 210 0.52 17.88 -2.42
C LYS A 210 -0.09 18.09 -3.79
N GLY A 211 0.75 18.10 -4.82
CA GLY A 211 0.31 18.26 -6.19
C GLY A 211 1.15 17.44 -7.15
N SER A 212 0.59 17.13 -8.30
CA SER A 212 1.33 16.51 -9.40
C SER A 212 0.76 16.88 -10.76
N VAL A 213 1.64 16.94 -11.75
CA VAL A 213 1.32 17.02 -13.18
C VAL A 213 2.00 15.82 -13.83
N THR A 214 1.21 14.91 -14.38
CA THR A 214 1.68 13.62 -14.86
C THR A 214 1.08 13.28 -16.22
N LEU A 215 1.61 12.25 -16.91
CA LEU A 215 1.15 11.85 -18.23
C LEU A 215 -0.32 11.39 -18.28
N GLY A 216 -0.87 10.90 -17.15
CA GLY A 216 -2.25 10.41 -17.11
C GLY A 216 -2.44 8.94 -17.53
N GLU A 217 -1.38 8.29 -18.05
CA GLU A 217 -1.42 6.94 -18.64
C GLU A 217 -0.97 5.82 -17.67
N GLY A 218 -0.53 6.20 -16.50
CA GLY A 218 -0.04 5.27 -15.49
C GLY A 218 1.43 4.93 -15.62
N ARG A 219 1.86 3.90 -14.92
CA ARG A 219 3.28 3.55 -14.87
C ARG A 219 3.75 2.87 -16.14
N ASN A 220 5.04 3.10 -16.45
CA ASN A 220 5.78 2.46 -17.54
C ASN A 220 5.23 2.80 -18.93
N TRP A 221 4.46 3.85 -19.05
CA TRP A 221 3.95 4.32 -20.30
C TRP A 221 4.97 5.26 -20.96
N GLY A 222 5.29 5.02 -22.22
CA GLY A 222 6.34 5.76 -22.92
C GLY A 222 5.88 7.04 -23.60
N SER A 223 4.58 7.15 -23.92
CA SER A 223 4.02 8.33 -24.60
C SER A 223 2.54 8.46 -24.28
N SER A 224 2.02 9.68 -24.29
CA SER A 224 0.60 9.96 -24.44
C SER A 224 0.34 10.27 -25.90
N SER A 225 -0.36 9.38 -26.61
CA SER A 225 -0.65 9.53 -28.04
C SER A 225 -1.56 10.73 -28.32
N ASN A 226 -2.27 11.24 -27.32
CA ASN A 226 -3.34 12.22 -27.47
C ASN A 226 -3.02 13.59 -26.84
N GLY A 227 -1.81 13.79 -26.30
CA GLY A 227 -1.39 15.04 -25.65
C GLY A 227 -2.16 15.38 -24.36
N GLY A 228 -2.83 14.40 -23.75
CA GLY A 228 -3.49 14.55 -22.46
C GLY A 228 -2.50 14.55 -21.30
N MET A 229 -2.91 15.13 -20.16
CA MET A 229 -2.16 15.12 -18.90
C MET A 229 -3.11 15.02 -17.72
N ALA A 230 -2.61 14.49 -16.62
CA ALA A 230 -3.35 14.43 -15.36
C ALA A 230 -2.83 15.49 -14.36
N TYR A 231 -3.74 16.21 -13.76
CA TYR A 231 -3.50 17.25 -12.75
C TYR A 231 -4.11 16.79 -11.44
N THR A 232 -3.30 16.66 -10.41
CA THR A 232 -3.79 16.17 -9.10
C THR A 232 -3.41 17.14 -7.99
N GLY A 233 -4.35 17.46 -7.12
CA GLY A 233 -4.15 18.26 -5.92
C GLY A 233 -4.71 17.56 -4.69
N ARG A 234 -4.02 17.67 -3.54
CA ARG A 234 -4.45 17.15 -2.23
C ARG A 234 -4.07 18.10 -1.11
N LEU A 235 -5.00 18.29 -0.18
CA LEU A 235 -4.81 19.03 1.05
C LEU A 235 -5.03 18.11 2.25
N GLU A 236 -4.13 18.16 3.23
CA GLU A 236 -4.19 17.41 4.48
C GLU A 236 -4.13 18.36 5.66
N LEU A 237 -5.11 18.27 6.55
CA LEU A 237 -5.22 19.08 7.76
C LEU A 237 -5.02 18.19 8.99
N TYR A 238 -4.20 18.65 9.92
CA TYR A 238 -3.92 18.00 11.19
C TYR A 238 -4.35 18.93 12.35
N PRO A 239 -5.65 18.98 12.70
CA PRO A 239 -6.19 19.95 13.67
C PRO A 239 -5.55 19.86 15.05
N LEU A 240 -5.15 18.65 15.48
CA LEU A 240 -4.56 18.37 16.78
C LEU A 240 -3.04 18.09 16.70
N GLY A 241 -2.41 18.53 15.60
CA GLY A 241 -1.00 18.26 15.30
C GLY A 241 -0.77 16.92 14.63
N ARG A 242 0.47 16.70 14.18
CA ARG A 242 0.87 15.49 13.45
C ARG A 242 0.87 14.27 14.36
N PHE A 243 0.70 13.10 13.76
CA PHE A 243 0.84 11.82 14.41
C PHE A 243 2.30 11.54 14.77
N SER A 244 2.53 10.81 15.85
CA SER A 244 3.84 10.33 16.27
C SER A 244 4.45 9.44 15.20
N ALA A 245 5.77 9.48 15.04
CA ALA A 245 6.53 8.62 14.12
C ALA A 245 5.93 8.43 12.70
N LYS A 246 5.24 9.45 12.17
CA LYS A 246 4.48 9.39 10.91
C LYS A 246 3.35 8.35 10.93
N GLY A 247 2.68 8.22 12.07
CA GLY A 247 1.60 7.28 12.29
C GLY A 247 0.42 7.45 11.31
N ASP A 248 0.26 8.61 10.68
CA ASP A 248 -0.71 8.82 9.59
C ASP A 248 -0.46 7.94 8.35
N LEU A 249 0.74 7.39 8.17
CA LEU A 249 1.07 6.46 7.09
C LEU A 249 0.82 4.99 7.44
N LEU A 250 0.38 4.70 8.66
CA LEU A 250 -0.03 3.38 9.14
C LEU A 250 -1.56 3.35 9.27
N GLU A 251 -2.20 2.19 9.14
CA GLU A 251 -3.65 2.10 9.34
C GLU A 251 -4.00 2.01 10.82
N GLY A 252 -3.33 1.13 11.59
CA GLY A 252 -3.50 1.00 13.04
C GLY A 252 -2.77 2.04 13.87
N ASP A 253 -3.14 2.19 15.14
CA ASP A 253 -2.45 3.07 16.10
C ASP A 253 -1.24 2.35 16.72
N PHE A 254 -0.18 2.17 15.92
CA PHE A 254 1.01 1.41 16.30
C PHE A 254 1.87 2.09 17.36
N ASP A 255 1.82 3.42 17.41
CA ASP A 255 2.57 4.28 18.33
C ASP A 255 1.82 4.55 19.65
N PHE A 256 0.57 4.05 19.78
CA PHE A 256 -0.30 4.28 20.95
C PHE A 256 -0.41 5.76 21.30
N GLU A 257 -0.91 6.57 20.36
CA GLU A 257 -1.05 8.03 20.53
C GLU A 257 -1.64 8.37 21.92
N GLU A 258 -0.88 9.05 22.76
CA GLU A 258 -1.30 9.41 24.13
C GLU A 258 -2.45 10.42 24.14
N ARG A 259 -2.57 11.21 23.07
CA ARG A 259 -3.64 12.20 22.84
C ARG A 259 -4.32 11.90 21.51
N PRO A 260 -5.62 12.21 21.36
CA PRO A 260 -6.28 12.05 20.07
C PRO A 260 -5.52 12.79 18.97
N ARG A 261 -5.29 12.10 17.85
CA ARG A 261 -4.73 12.67 16.62
C ARG A 261 -5.72 12.51 15.50
N ILE A 262 -5.89 13.57 14.73
CA ILE A 262 -6.88 13.63 13.66
C ILE A 262 -6.20 14.10 12.38
N LEU A 263 -6.54 13.45 11.27
CA LEU A 263 -6.28 13.89 9.91
C LEU A 263 -7.61 14.01 9.18
N ILE A 264 -7.79 15.14 8.48
CA ILE A 264 -8.88 15.38 7.53
C ILE A 264 -8.23 15.73 6.21
N ALA A 265 -8.60 15.07 5.13
CA ALA A 265 -7.99 15.34 3.85
C ALA A 265 -8.98 15.25 2.69
N GLY A 266 -8.71 16.03 1.65
CA GLY A 266 -9.41 16.00 0.37
C GLY A 266 -8.44 16.07 -0.79
N ALA A 267 -8.81 15.41 -1.91
CA ALA A 267 -8.04 15.46 -3.13
C ALA A 267 -8.95 15.41 -4.36
N TYR A 268 -8.48 16.02 -5.43
CA TYR A 268 -9.08 15.93 -6.76
C TYR A 268 -8.01 15.70 -7.82
N SER A 269 -8.35 14.89 -8.81
CA SER A 269 -7.52 14.63 -9.98
C SER A 269 -8.36 14.76 -11.24
N TYR A 270 -7.88 15.55 -12.18
CA TYR A 270 -8.45 15.67 -13.52
C TYR A 270 -7.47 15.07 -14.52
N ASN A 271 -7.88 14.01 -15.21
CA ASN A 271 -7.10 13.37 -16.25
C ASN A 271 -7.72 13.72 -17.62
N HIS A 272 -7.08 14.66 -18.31
CA HIS A 272 -7.51 15.14 -19.62
C HIS A 272 -7.10 14.15 -20.68
N LYS A 273 -8.06 13.75 -21.52
CA LYS A 273 -7.88 12.78 -22.62
C LYS A 273 -7.22 11.48 -22.15
N ALA A 274 -7.67 10.93 -21.01
CA ALA A 274 -7.24 9.61 -20.57
C ALA A 274 -7.54 8.55 -21.65
N SER A 275 -6.60 7.65 -21.89
CA SER A 275 -6.72 6.55 -22.84
C SER A 275 -7.07 5.21 -22.18
N ARG A 276 -7.10 5.15 -20.84
CA ARG A 276 -7.32 3.91 -20.08
C ARG A 276 -8.63 3.94 -19.30
N LEU A 277 -9.30 2.77 -19.23
CA LEU A 277 -10.64 2.60 -18.65
C LEU A 277 -10.76 3.03 -17.16
N LYS A 278 -9.66 3.03 -16.42
CA LYS A 278 -9.60 3.49 -15.01
C LYS A 278 -8.62 4.66 -14.80
N GLY A 279 -8.47 5.53 -15.78
CA GLY A 279 -7.53 6.65 -15.77
C GLY A 279 -6.10 6.19 -15.97
N GLN A 280 -5.33 5.94 -14.89
CA GLN A 280 -3.95 5.44 -14.98
C GLN A 280 -3.84 3.91 -14.95
N ARG A 281 -4.92 3.18 -15.11
CA ARG A 281 -4.95 1.72 -14.94
C ARG A 281 -5.97 1.06 -15.85
N ASP A 282 -5.89 -0.28 -15.87
CA ASP A 282 -6.77 -1.15 -16.64
C ASP A 282 -6.50 -1.09 -18.17
N GLY A 283 -7.36 -1.68 -18.98
CA GLY A 283 -7.22 -1.75 -20.41
C GLY A 283 -7.22 -0.39 -21.10
N ILE A 284 -6.71 -0.36 -22.32
CA ILE A 284 -6.81 0.80 -23.22
C ILE A 284 -8.27 0.91 -23.70
N MET A 285 -8.76 2.12 -23.88
CA MET A 285 -10.09 2.39 -24.41
C MET A 285 -10.16 1.93 -25.88
N PRO A 286 -11.31 1.41 -26.34
CA PRO A 286 -11.50 0.96 -27.72
C PRO A 286 -11.25 2.09 -28.74
N ASP A 287 -10.79 1.73 -29.94
CA ASP A 287 -10.65 2.62 -31.11
C ASP A 287 -9.84 3.89 -30.83
N ASP A 288 -8.79 3.78 -30.01
CA ASP A 288 -7.99 4.93 -29.58
C ASP A 288 -8.81 6.08 -28.95
N ALA A 289 -10.00 5.75 -28.44
CA ALA A 289 -10.85 6.72 -27.78
C ALA A 289 -10.18 7.31 -26.53
N THR A 290 -10.54 8.54 -26.22
CA THR A 290 -10.12 9.20 -24.97
C THR A 290 -11.30 9.78 -24.25
N ARG A 291 -11.18 9.90 -22.92
CA ARG A 291 -12.19 10.53 -22.06
C ARG A 291 -11.54 11.44 -21.05
N ASP A 292 -12.24 12.49 -20.71
CA ASP A 292 -11.90 13.31 -19.55
C ASP A 292 -12.44 12.62 -18.29
N ILE A 293 -11.54 12.35 -17.34
CA ILE A 293 -11.86 11.60 -16.13
C ILE A 293 -11.58 12.48 -14.90
N GLY A 294 -12.63 12.78 -14.12
CA GLY A 294 -12.53 13.36 -12.80
C GLY A 294 -12.44 12.27 -11.74
N SER A 295 -11.57 12.43 -10.74
CA SER A 295 -11.52 11.56 -9.56
C SER A 295 -11.42 12.39 -8.30
N TYR A 296 -12.23 12.08 -7.29
CA TYR A 296 -12.27 12.81 -6.03
C TYR A 296 -12.13 11.87 -4.84
N PHE A 297 -11.50 12.39 -3.77
CA PHE A 297 -11.15 11.63 -2.58
C PHE A 297 -11.35 12.50 -1.35
N ALA A 298 -11.95 11.92 -0.31
CA ALA A 298 -11.98 12.49 1.01
C ALA A 298 -11.62 11.42 2.02
N ASP A 299 -10.77 11.72 2.99
CA ASP A 299 -10.37 10.75 4.02
C ASP A 299 -10.26 11.40 5.40
N PHE A 300 -10.53 10.58 6.42
CA PHE A 300 -10.43 10.94 7.82
C PHE A 300 -9.75 9.82 8.60
N ILE A 301 -8.83 10.20 9.50
CA ILE A 301 -8.14 9.30 10.43
C ILE A 301 -8.26 9.86 11.84
N LEU A 302 -8.61 9.00 12.79
CA LEU A 302 -8.53 9.28 14.23
C LEU A 302 -7.73 8.16 14.90
N LYS A 303 -6.75 8.51 15.76
CA LYS A 303 -6.00 7.55 16.56
C LYS A 303 -5.90 8.00 18.00
N TYR A 304 -6.02 7.03 18.93
CA TYR A 304 -5.91 7.27 20.36
C TYR A 304 -5.74 5.97 21.15
N ARG A 305 -4.64 5.82 21.85
CA ARG A 305 -4.37 4.73 22.82
C ARG A 305 -4.62 3.31 22.27
N GLY A 306 -4.15 3.04 21.07
CA GLY A 306 -4.32 1.76 20.38
C GLY A 306 -5.59 1.67 19.52
N PHE A 307 -6.57 2.56 19.71
CA PHE A 307 -7.73 2.66 18.84
C PHE A 307 -7.38 3.46 17.57
N ALA A 308 -7.78 2.93 16.42
CA ALA A 308 -7.70 3.63 15.14
C ALA A 308 -9.04 3.56 14.41
N PHE A 309 -9.47 4.69 13.87
CA PHE A 309 -10.61 4.80 12.98
C PHE A 309 -10.14 5.45 11.67
N TYR A 310 -10.51 4.86 10.57
CA TYR A 310 -10.21 5.34 9.24
C TYR A 310 -11.44 5.23 8.36
N THR A 311 -11.74 6.29 7.61
CA THR A 311 -12.76 6.26 6.56
C THR A 311 -12.24 6.99 5.33
N ASP A 312 -12.61 6.51 4.16
CA ASP A 312 -12.35 7.14 2.88
C ASP A 312 -13.54 7.04 1.95
N TYR A 313 -13.83 8.14 1.29
CA TYR A 313 -14.82 8.28 0.24
C TYR A 313 -14.11 8.58 -1.06
N MET A 314 -14.39 7.80 -2.09
CA MET A 314 -13.74 7.92 -3.39
C MET A 314 -14.77 7.87 -4.50
N GLY A 315 -14.53 8.59 -5.58
CA GLY A 315 -15.36 8.47 -6.76
C GLY A 315 -14.65 8.88 -8.04
N ARG A 316 -15.29 8.53 -9.14
CA ARG A 316 -14.85 8.85 -10.50
C ARG A 316 -16.02 9.29 -11.33
N THR A 317 -15.82 10.36 -12.10
CA THR A 317 -16.78 10.88 -13.08
C THR A 317 -16.21 10.78 -14.48
N CYS A 318 -17.08 10.47 -15.44
CA CYS A 318 -16.81 10.47 -16.85
C CYS A 318 -18.14 10.76 -17.56
N ASP A 319 -18.19 11.75 -18.45
CA ASP A 319 -19.44 12.16 -19.10
C ASP A 319 -19.99 11.07 -20.02
N GLU A 320 -19.09 10.40 -20.76
CA GLU A 320 -19.41 9.31 -21.68
C GLU A 320 -18.67 8.03 -21.28
N PRO A 321 -19.12 7.31 -20.24
CA PRO A 321 -18.39 6.15 -19.73
C PRO A 321 -18.51 4.89 -20.60
N LEU A 322 -19.42 4.85 -21.58
CA LEU A 322 -19.70 3.71 -22.44
C LEU A 322 -19.08 3.89 -23.82
N PHE A 323 -18.88 2.79 -24.56
CA PHE A 323 -18.33 2.78 -25.93
C PHE A 323 -19.29 2.01 -26.86
N ASP A 324 -19.58 2.61 -28.01
CA ASP A 324 -20.46 1.99 -29.01
C ASP A 324 -19.77 0.84 -29.76
N SER A 325 -18.46 0.94 -29.95
CA SER A 325 -17.63 -0.04 -30.67
C SER A 325 -17.35 -1.30 -29.86
N ASP A 326 -17.27 -1.19 -28.55
CA ASP A 326 -17.13 -2.34 -27.64
C ASP A 326 -18.11 -2.23 -26.46
N ARG A 327 -19.22 -2.95 -26.56
CA ARG A 327 -20.28 -2.96 -25.54
C ARG A 327 -19.87 -3.57 -24.21
N ASN A 328 -18.68 -4.20 -24.11
CA ASN A 328 -18.14 -4.75 -22.88
C ASN A 328 -17.15 -3.80 -22.19
N ALA A 329 -16.64 -2.79 -22.93
CA ALA A 329 -15.74 -1.80 -22.39
C ALA A 329 -16.52 -0.63 -21.78
N PHE A 330 -16.07 -0.16 -20.62
CA PHE A 330 -16.64 1.03 -19.98
C PHE A 330 -15.65 1.65 -18.99
N VAL A 331 -15.75 2.95 -18.80
CA VAL A 331 -15.09 3.64 -17.69
C VAL A 331 -15.92 3.41 -16.44
N TYR A 332 -15.37 2.72 -15.44
CA TYR A 332 -16.07 2.50 -14.17
C TYR A 332 -16.21 3.84 -13.43
N SER A 333 -17.34 4.52 -13.66
CA SER A 333 -17.76 5.74 -12.95
C SER A 333 -18.69 5.41 -11.78
N GLY A 334 -18.74 6.30 -10.80
CA GLY A 334 -19.52 6.14 -9.58
C GLY A 334 -18.73 6.51 -8.34
N GLN A 335 -19.10 5.94 -7.20
CA GLN A 335 -18.54 6.29 -5.89
C GLN A 335 -18.49 5.09 -4.95
N GLY A 336 -17.74 5.24 -3.86
CA GLY A 336 -17.65 4.23 -2.81
C GLY A 336 -17.22 4.80 -1.48
N LEU A 337 -17.68 4.17 -0.42
CA LEU A 337 -17.38 4.50 0.97
C LEU A 337 -16.70 3.30 1.64
N ASN A 338 -15.59 3.56 2.31
CA ASN A 338 -14.91 2.60 3.18
C ASN A 338 -14.87 3.14 4.60
N ILE A 339 -15.24 2.32 5.56
CA ILE A 339 -15.17 2.63 6.99
C ILE A 339 -14.47 1.46 7.67
N GLN A 340 -13.45 1.76 8.47
CA GLN A 340 -12.77 0.74 9.27
C GLN A 340 -12.39 1.26 10.65
N ALA A 341 -12.44 0.37 11.63
CA ALA A 341 -11.99 0.62 12.99
C ALA A 341 -11.17 -0.55 13.48
N SER A 342 -10.18 -0.27 14.34
CA SER A 342 -9.34 -1.30 14.93
C SER A 342 -8.93 -0.96 16.34
N TYR A 343 -8.47 -1.98 17.05
CA TYR A 343 -7.80 -1.84 18.32
C TYR A 343 -6.53 -2.70 18.35
N LEU A 344 -5.41 -2.04 18.55
CA LEU A 344 -4.11 -2.68 18.77
C LEU A 344 -3.85 -2.85 20.27
N PHE A 345 -3.71 -4.08 20.72
CA PHE A 345 -3.38 -4.42 22.10
C PHE A 345 -1.88 -4.26 22.36
N GLN A 346 -1.50 -4.05 23.62
CA GLN A 346 -0.09 -3.91 24.04
C GLN A 346 0.76 -5.14 23.69
N ASN A 347 0.17 -6.32 23.67
CA ASN A 347 0.81 -7.58 23.28
C ASN A 347 0.98 -7.72 21.76
N LYS A 348 0.73 -6.65 20.97
CA LYS A 348 0.89 -6.59 19.51
C LYS A 348 -0.03 -7.51 18.72
N TRP A 349 -1.19 -7.81 19.26
CA TRP A 349 -2.35 -8.28 18.49
C TRP A 349 -3.23 -7.11 18.10
N GLU A 350 -3.79 -7.14 16.92
CA GLU A 350 -4.76 -6.15 16.44
C GLU A 350 -6.00 -6.86 15.92
N VAL A 351 -7.16 -6.33 16.28
CA VAL A 351 -8.46 -6.74 15.71
C VAL A 351 -9.02 -5.54 14.95
N ALA A 352 -9.49 -5.77 13.74
CA ALA A 352 -10.01 -4.72 12.86
C ALA A 352 -11.31 -5.16 12.19
N LEU A 353 -12.25 -4.23 12.07
CA LEU A 353 -13.50 -4.39 11.33
C LEU A 353 -13.57 -3.34 10.21
N ARG A 354 -13.95 -3.76 9.02
CA ARG A 354 -14.13 -2.90 7.85
C ARG A 354 -15.45 -3.19 7.16
N ASN A 355 -16.13 -2.13 6.76
CA ASN A 355 -17.22 -2.20 5.79
C ASN A 355 -16.89 -1.29 4.60
N SER A 356 -17.09 -1.79 3.40
CA SER A 356 -16.80 -1.07 2.15
C SER A 356 -17.94 -1.26 1.18
N THR A 357 -18.46 -0.17 0.60
CA THR A 357 -19.56 -0.23 -0.34
C THR A 357 -19.22 0.56 -1.60
N LEU A 358 -19.51 -0.05 -2.76
CA LEU A 358 -19.40 0.54 -4.09
C LEU A 358 -20.78 0.82 -4.65
N PHE A 359 -20.91 1.98 -5.30
CA PHE A 359 -22.09 2.43 -6.00
C PHE A 359 -21.68 2.88 -7.41
N PRO A 360 -21.74 1.99 -8.43
CA PRO A 360 -21.51 2.38 -9.81
C PRO A 360 -22.58 3.35 -10.26
N GLU A 361 -22.21 4.28 -11.13
CA GLU A 361 -23.16 5.20 -11.79
C GLU A 361 -24.24 4.41 -12.54
N GLU A 362 -25.45 4.89 -12.60
CA GLU A 362 -26.61 4.19 -13.19
C GLU A 362 -26.33 3.72 -14.62
N LYS A 363 -25.68 4.56 -15.44
CA LYS A 363 -25.29 4.24 -16.83
C LYS A 363 -24.40 3.00 -16.94
N VAL A 364 -23.53 2.74 -15.97
CA VAL A 364 -22.57 1.62 -16.00
C VAL A 364 -23.03 0.39 -15.22
N GLN A 365 -24.11 0.47 -14.44
CA GLN A 365 -24.63 -0.66 -13.67
C GLN A 365 -24.89 -1.93 -14.49
N PRO A 366 -25.46 -1.86 -15.70
CA PRO A 366 -25.69 -3.05 -16.52
C PRO A 366 -24.39 -3.80 -16.82
N LEU A 367 -23.30 -3.08 -17.11
CA LEU A 367 -21.99 -3.66 -17.43
C LEU A 367 -21.19 -4.04 -16.16
N ALA A 368 -21.33 -3.28 -15.10
CA ALA A 368 -20.79 -3.64 -13.77
C ALA A 368 -21.45 -4.88 -13.19
N GLY A 369 -22.71 -5.18 -13.61
CA GLY A 369 -23.45 -6.35 -13.19
C GLY A 369 -24.11 -6.23 -11.80
N TYR A 370 -24.13 -5.04 -11.20
CA TYR A 370 -24.76 -4.80 -9.89
C TYR A 370 -25.08 -3.33 -9.68
N ARG A 371 -26.01 -3.04 -8.76
CA ARG A 371 -26.32 -1.68 -8.30
C ARG A 371 -25.45 -1.23 -7.15
N ASN A 372 -25.18 -2.11 -6.20
CA ASN A 372 -24.19 -1.88 -5.17
C ASN A 372 -23.47 -3.19 -4.83
N TRP A 373 -22.20 -3.05 -4.39
CA TRP A 373 -21.39 -4.13 -3.87
C TRP A 373 -20.94 -3.75 -2.47
N ASN A 374 -21.33 -4.53 -1.47
CA ASN A 374 -20.91 -4.38 -0.08
C ASN A 374 -19.96 -5.51 0.31
N GLN A 375 -18.91 -5.16 1.05
CA GLN A 375 -17.98 -6.10 1.65
C GLN A 375 -17.77 -5.75 3.11
N THR A 376 -18.11 -6.67 4.02
CA THR A 376 -17.77 -6.57 5.44
C THR A 376 -16.61 -7.52 5.73
N THR A 377 -15.55 -7.04 6.39
CA THR A 377 -14.33 -7.79 6.67
C THR A 377 -13.97 -7.68 8.14
N LEU A 378 -13.76 -8.83 8.80
CA LEU A 378 -13.15 -8.93 10.12
C LEU A 378 -11.71 -9.42 9.93
N GLY A 379 -10.75 -8.71 10.54
CA GLY A 379 -9.32 -9.01 10.44
C GLY A 379 -8.66 -9.15 11.80
N VAL A 380 -7.65 -10.02 11.87
CA VAL A 380 -6.77 -10.19 13.01
C VAL A 380 -5.33 -10.19 12.53
N THR A 381 -4.50 -9.38 13.14
CA THR A 381 -3.07 -9.27 12.82
C THR A 381 -2.22 -9.49 14.07
N ARG A 382 -1.18 -10.32 13.95
CA ARG A 382 -0.12 -10.46 14.93
C ARG A 382 1.14 -9.80 14.41
N TYR A 383 1.61 -8.76 15.07
CA TYR A 383 2.89 -8.11 14.77
C TYR A 383 3.98 -8.78 15.60
N ILE A 384 4.96 -9.42 14.95
CA ILE A 384 6.08 -10.11 15.58
C ILE A 384 7.28 -9.15 15.68
N ILE A 385 7.65 -8.53 14.56
CA ILE A 385 8.67 -7.48 14.50
C ILE A 385 8.06 -6.30 13.73
N GLY A 386 7.16 -5.56 14.40
CA GLY A 386 6.44 -4.48 13.76
C GLY A 386 5.76 -4.91 12.46
N HIS A 387 5.83 -4.04 11.46
CA HIS A 387 5.34 -4.35 10.11
C HIS A 387 6.30 -5.20 9.26
N SER A 388 7.50 -5.50 9.77
CA SER A 388 8.52 -6.25 9.02
C SER A 388 8.31 -7.76 9.09
N LEU A 389 7.77 -8.25 10.18
CA LEU A 389 7.33 -9.64 10.31
C LEU A 389 5.97 -9.67 10.98
N LYS A 390 4.96 -10.03 10.22
CA LYS A 390 3.59 -10.14 10.73
C LYS A 390 2.82 -11.26 10.06
N VAL A 391 1.84 -11.78 10.80
CA VAL A 391 0.85 -12.75 10.33
C VAL A 391 -0.51 -12.08 10.37
N GLN A 392 -1.27 -12.22 9.29
CA GLN A 392 -2.59 -11.63 9.15
C GLN A 392 -3.59 -12.70 8.71
N ALA A 393 -4.77 -12.66 9.28
CA ALA A 393 -5.92 -13.41 8.81
C ALA A 393 -7.11 -12.48 8.72
N ASP A 394 -7.91 -12.63 7.68
CA ASP A 394 -9.19 -11.92 7.57
C ASP A 394 -10.28 -12.81 6.96
N MET A 395 -11.51 -12.47 7.30
CA MET A 395 -12.72 -13.10 6.78
C MET A 395 -13.63 -12.01 6.25
N SER A 396 -14.05 -12.12 5.01
CA SER A 396 -14.90 -11.15 4.33
C SER A 396 -16.20 -11.80 3.86
N TYR A 397 -17.31 -11.10 4.03
CA TYR A 397 -18.57 -11.43 3.38
C TYR A 397 -18.88 -10.38 2.32
N ASN A 398 -19.16 -10.84 1.10
CA ASN A 398 -19.44 -10.02 -0.06
C ASN A 398 -20.89 -10.20 -0.50
N THR A 399 -21.59 -9.09 -0.73
CA THR A 399 -22.95 -9.09 -1.29
C THR A 399 -23.05 -8.10 -2.43
N ARG A 400 -23.78 -8.47 -3.49
CA ARG A 400 -24.12 -7.56 -4.59
C ARG A 400 -25.64 -7.47 -4.75
N SER A 401 -26.21 -6.28 -4.64
CA SER A 401 -27.63 -6.11 -4.85
C SER A 401 -27.97 -6.03 -6.33
N ARG A 402 -29.02 -6.77 -6.73
CA ARG A 402 -29.47 -6.89 -8.12
C ARG A 402 -28.30 -7.23 -9.07
N SER A 403 -27.52 -8.21 -8.67
CA SER A 403 -26.46 -8.80 -9.50
C SER A 403 -27.06 -9.57 -10.66
N ALA A 404 -26.40 -9.56 -11.80
CA ALA A 404 -26.69 -10.46 -12.91
C ALA A 404 -26.38 -11.93 -12.54
N ASP A 405 -25.47 -12.14 -11.58
CA ASP A 405 -25.17 -13.45 -10.99
C ASP A 405 -25.96 -13.61 -9.67
N PRO A 406 -27.01 -14.46 -9.60
CA PRO A 406 -27.80 -14.68 -8.40
C PRO A 406 -27.00 -15.33 -7.25
N ASN A 407 -25.86 -15.98 -7.54
CA ASN A 407 -25.01 -16.67 -6.56
C ASN A 407 -23.78 -15.86 -6.18
N TYR A 408 -23.82 -14.54 -6.34
CA TYR A 408 -22.64 -13.71 -6.09
C TYR A 408 -22.28 -13.60 -4.60
N ASN A 409 -23.23 -13.78 -3.69
CA ASN A 409 -22.93 -13.74 -2.26
C ASN A 409 -21.90 -14.78 -1.90
N ARG A 410 -20.81 -14.36 -1.28
CA ARG A 410 -19.71 -15.27 -0.98
C ARG A 410 -18.89 -14.83 0.22
N TRP A 411 -18.33 -15.84 0.88
CA TRP A 411 -17.33 -15.66 1.91
C TRP A 411 -15.93 -15.81 1.32
N GLU A 412 -14.99 -15.06 1.88
CA GLU A 412 -13.56 -15.19 1.58
C GLU A 412 -12.79 -15.22 2.89
N ILE A 413 -11.94 -16.24 3.08
CA ILE A 413 -11.02 -16.34 4.21
C ILE A 413 -9.61 -16.26 3.66
N ARG A 414 -8.80 -15.36 4.23
CA ARG A 414 -7.43 -15.14 3.76
C ARG A 414 -6.44 -15.24 4.92
N PHE A 415 -5.29 -15.79 4.61
CA PHE A 415 -4.15 -15.85 5.50
C PHE A 415 -2.91 -15.31 4.78
N GLN A 416 -2.17 -14.41 5.42
CA GLN A 416 -0.97 -13.81 4.87
C GLN A 416 0.18 -13.82 5.87
N LEU A 417 1.35 -14.23 5.40
CA LEU A 417 2.63 -14.02 6.08
C LEU A 417 3.40 -12.92 5.35
N GLU A 418 3.83 -11.92 6.07
CA GLU A 418 4.69 -10.84 5.54
C GLU A 418 6.05 -10.87 6.23
N LEU A 419 7.10 -10.80 5.40
CA LEU A 419 8.50 -10.65 5.81
C LEU A 419 9.12 -9.48 5.06
N GLY A 420 9.78 -8.57 5.78
CA GLY A 420 10.55 -7.45 5.24
C GLY A 420 11.83 -7.20 6.01
N LEU A 421 12.88 -6.82 5.28
CA LEU A 421 14.16 -6.38 5.81
C LEU A 421 14.35 -4.88 5.52
#